data_73ab41eaa3ea4a3830365dd9a3ae3128
#
_entry.id   73ab41eaa3ea4a3830365dd9a3ae3128
#
_cell.length_a   1.000
_cell.length_b   1.000
_cell.length_c   1.000
_cell.angle_alpha   90.00
_cell.angle_beta   90.00
_cell.angle_gamma   90.00
#
_symmetry.space_group_name_H-M   'P 1'
#
loop_
_entity.id
_entity.type
_entity.pdbx_description
1 polymer ?
#
loop_
_entity_poly.entity_id
_entity_poly.type
_entity_poly.pdbx_seq_one_letter_code
_entity_poly.pdbx_strand_id
1 'polypeptide(L)'
;MPSSDRRVRTLAVAVLAPALAVLLAACASGAPAGQAADPTAASTVAPVSKGVSKVAVELVSGASGDECRVSATTAKAGPVTFTVTNTSATGITEVELVQGQRIIGEKENLAPGLAPVSFTTTLTGGAYSLVCPGAATETAAFTVTGKAPAGTGSDAAQLLAAGTKTYGGYVANTLGDMVTAVRNLQTAVDSGDVAAAKRQYALARPFYEKVESDVEGFVLPGADPTDNRGNLDYLVDMRASNLDPAVGWSGFHAIERDLWQGGRITATTKRYAAGLTANVEKLVARAKTLTYQPEDLANGAAGLLEEVQSGKIKGEEESYSHLDLVDFAANVEGAQQAFANLQPGLAKIDPTLTKQVGDRFTAVLGALQQYRDADQPGGYRLYTPAVRDRDAASLSRLVQSLQEPLSKIAEKVATA
;
A
#
# COMPACT_ATOMS: atom_id res chain seq x y z
N MET A 1 -53.55 -34.36 -9.08
CA MET A 1 -53.99 -35.64 -9.68
C MET A 1 -53.05 -35.96 -10.82
N PRO A 2 -52.70 -37.23 -11.07
CA PRO A 2 -51.86 -38.09 -10.25
C PRO A 2 -50.58 -38.47 -11.04
N SER A 3 -49.48 -38.70 -10.33
CA SER A 3 -48.85 -40.00 -10.05
C SER A 3 -48.46 -40.88 -11.26
N SER A 4 -47.19 -41.23 -11.34
CA SER A 4 -46.85 -42.66 -11.27
C SER A 4 -45.34 -42.89 -11.10
N ASP A 5 -45.07 -43.58 -10.02
CA ASP A 5 -43.88 -44.37 -9.73
C ASP A 5 -43.55 -45.37 -10.83
N ARG A 6 -42.24 -45.63 -11.03
CA ARG A 6 -41.76 -47.00 -11.29
C ARG A 6 -40.32 -47.19 -10.85
N ARG A 7 -40.19 -47.91 -9.74
CA ARG A 7 -38.96 -48.62 -9.36
C ARG A 7 -38.83 -49.88 -10.23
N VAL A 8 -37.62 -50.21 -10.64
CA VAL A 8 -37.21 -51.60 -10.88
C VAL A 8 -35.80 -51.83 -10.37
N ARG A 9 -35.66 -52.99 -9.75
CA ARG A 9 -34.57 -53.51 -8.92
C ARG A 9 -33.49 -54.24 -9.71
N THR A 10 -32.31 -54.21 -9.15
CA THR A 10 -31.29 -55.29 -8.92
C THR A 10 -30.93 -56.28 -10.03
N LEU A 11 -29.63 -56.47 -10.20
CA LEU A 11 -28.97 -57.76 -9.97
C LEU A 11 -27.45 -57.63 -9.91
N ALA A 12 -26.88 -58.13 -8.82
CA ALA A 12 -25.45 -58.32 -8.60
C ALA A 12 -25.03 -59.68 -9.17
N VAL A 13 -23.85 -59.74 -9.78
CA VAL A 13 -23.17 -61.01 -9.98
C VAL A 13 -21.70 -60.84 -9.55
N ALA A 14 -21.34 -61.61 -8.54
CA ALA A 14 -19.97 -61.80 -8.08
C ALA A 14 -19.37 -63.03 -8.80
N VAL A 15 -18.13 -62.92 -9.24
CA VAL A 15 -17.32 -64.08 -9.60
C VAL A 15 -15.94 -63.93 -8.97
N LEU A 16 -15.55 -65.00 -8.22
CA LEU A 16 -14.27 -65.19 -7.51
C LEU A 16 -13.22 -65.86 -8.40
N ALA A 17 -11.99 -65.33 -8.31
CA ALA A 17 -10.66 -66.01 -8.18
C ALA A 17 -10.17 -66.96 -9.29
N PRO A 18 -8.85 -67.35 -9.37
CA PRO A 18 -7.75 -67.20 -8.42
C PRO A 18 -6.40 -66.73 -8.96
N ALA A 19 -5.49 -66.57 -8.05
CA ALA A 19 -4.08 -66.17 -8.18
C ALA A 19 -3.20 -67.19 -8.96
N LEU A 20 -2.20 -66.69 -9.65
CA LEU A 20 -0.96 -67.43 -9.92
C LEU A 20 0.24 -66.49 -9.88
N ALA A 21 1.13 -66.71 -8.92
CA ALA A 21 2.39 -66.01 -8.77
C ALA A 21 3.43 -66.59 -9.74
N VAL A 22 4.15 -65.75 -10.47
CA VAL A 22 5.43 -66.11 -11.08
C VAL A 22 6.44 -64.98 -10.72
N LEU A 23 7.41 -65.39 -9.92
CA LEU A 23 8.66 -64.63 -9.66
C LEU A 23 9.58 -64.71 -10.88
N LEU A 24 9.93 -63.58 -11.44
CA LEU A 24 11.11 -63.42 -12.27
C LEU A 24 11.90 -62.20 -11.80
N ALA A 25 13.02 -62.47 -11.17
CA ALA A 25 14.02 -61.46 -10.81
C ALA A 25 14.76 -61.04 -12.10
N ALA A 26 14.74 -59.75 -12.42
CA ALA A 26 15.64 -59.12 -13.35
C ALA A 26 16.23 -57.89 -12.71
N CYS A 27 17.53 -57.94 -12.41
CA CYS A 27 18.33 -56.78 -12.03
C CYS A 27 18.43 -55.83 -13.20
N ALA A 28 17.85 -54.65 -13.04
CA ALA A 28 18.14 -53.49 -13.88
C ALA A 28 18.47 -52.34 -12.96
N SER A 29 19.74 -51.90 -12.95
CA SER A 29 20.24 -50.70 -12.32
C SER A 29 19.59 -49.48 -12.99
N GLY A 30 18.50 -49.02 -12.45
CA GLY A 30 17.85 -47.77 -12.79
C GLY A 30 18.38 -46.64 -11.87
N ALA A 31 18.97 -45.61 -12.47
CA ALA A 31 19.27 -44.36 -11.79
C ALA A 31 17.99 -43.82 -11.10
N PRO A 32 18.11 -43.15 -9.95
CA PRO A 32 16.93 -42.57 -9.27
C PRO A 32 16.33 -41.51 -10.20
N ALA A 33 15.11 -41.76 -10.65
CA ALA A 33 14.29 -40.72 -11.26
C ALA A 33 14.16 -39.61 -10.22
N GLY A 34 14.63 -38.43 -10.56
CA GLY A 34 14.45 -37.22 -9.71
C GLY A 34 12.96 -37.09 -9.44
N GLN A 35 12.61 -37.12 -8.15
CA GLN A 35 11.31 -36.69 -7.72
C GLN A 35 11.11 -35.26 -8.22
N ALA A 36 10.15 -35.05 -9.10
CA ALA A 36 9.66 -33.73 -9.38
C ALA A 36 9.23 -33.13 -8.03
N ALA A 37 9.90 -32.06 -7.63
CA ALA A 37 9.54 -31.35 -6.42
C ALA A 37 8.09 -30.89 -6.57
N ASP A 38 7.28 -31.17 -5.58
CA ASP A 38 5.93 -30.65 -5.46
C ASP A 38 6.02 -29.11 -5.44
N PRO A 39 5.42 -28.38 -6.39
CA PRO A 39 5.60 -26.93 -6.50
C PRO A 39 4.90 -26.11 -5.39
N THR A 40 4.32 -26.77 -4.39
CA THR A 40 3.50 -26.12 -3.35
C THR A 40 4.10 -26.09 -1.94
N ALA A 41 5.27 -26.68 -1.69
CA ALA A 41 5.92 -26.56 -0.39
C ALA A 41 6.76 -25.27 -0.35
N ALA A 42 6.31 -24.27 0.38
CA ALA A 42 7.07 -23.05 0.65
C ALA A 42 8.45 -23.40 1.23
N SER A 43 9.54 -22.88 0.65
CA SER A 43 10.87 -22.98 1.25
C SER A 43 10.83 -22.29 2.61
N THR A 44 11.35 -22.91 3.64
CA THR A 44 11.38 -22.27 4.96
C THR A 44 12.25 -21.03 5.01
N VAL A 45 13.22 -20.89 4.11
CA VAL A 45 14.18 -19.76 4.08
C VAL A 45 14.19 -19.08 2.72
N ALA A 46 14.06 -17.76 2.73
CA ALA A 46 14.13 -16.93 1.53
C ALA A 46 15.51 -17.02 0.86
N PRO A 47 15.60 -17.24 -0.46
CA PRO A 47 16.85 -17.19 -1.18
C PRO A 47 17.43 -15.78 -1.15
N VAL A 48 18.77 -15.70 -1.05
CA VAL A 48 19.50 -14.43 -1.07
C VAL A 48 20.13 -14.20 -2.44
N SER A 49 19.87 -13.05 -3.03
CA SER A 49 20.49 -12.61 -4.28
C SER A 49 21.04 -11.19 -4.09
N LYS A 50 22.33 -11.01 -4.40
CA LYS A 50 23.03 -9.71 -4.24
C LYS A 50 22.84 -9.06 -2.88
N GLY A 51 22.87 -9.85 -1.81
CA GLY A 51 22.69 -9.37 -0.43
C GLY A 51 21.25 -9.13 0.01
N VAL A 52 20.26 -9.37 -0.85
CA VAL A 52 18.82 -9.16 -0.58
C VAL A 52 18.11 -10.51 -0.50
N SER A 53 17.36 -10.75 0.57
CA SER A 53 16.43 -11.88 0.66
C SER A 53 15.23 -11.64 -0.26
N LYS A 54 14.81 -12.67 -1.02
CA LYS A 54 13.72 -12.55 -1.99
C LYS A 54 12.54 -13.41 -1.57
N VAL A 55 11.38 -12.81 -1.40
CA VAL A 55 10.12 -13.45 -1.04
C VAL A 55 9.10 -13.17 -2.14
N ALA A 56 8.57 -14.22 -2.77
CA ALA A 56 7.44 -14.09 -3.67
C ALA A 56 6.13 -14.30 -2.89
N VAL A 57 5.15 -13.45 -3.14
CA VAL A 57 3.79 -13.55 -2.64
C VAL A 57 2.86 -13.67 -3.85
N GLU A 58 2.15 -14.78 -3.95
CA GLU A 58 1.25 -15.06 -5.05
C GLU A 58 -0.19 -15.09 -4.56
N LEU A 59 -1.05 -14.25 -5.14
CA LEU A 59 -2.47 -14.18 -4.84
C LEU A 59 -3.23 -14.99 -5.89
N VAL A 60 -3.96 -16.02 -5.44
CA VAL A 60 -4.64 -16.96 -6.34
C VAL A 60 -6.04 -17.28 -5.82
N SER A 61 -6.96 -17.58 -6.73
CA SER A 61 -8.23 -18.19 -6.36
C SER A 61 -8.04 -19.65 -6.02
N GLY A 62 -8.45 -20.04 -4.81
CA GLY A 62 -8.43 -21.41 -4.30
C GLY A 62 -9.83 -22.03 -4.20
N ALA A 63 -9.88 -23.32 -3.87
CA ALA A 63 -11.15 -24.06 -3.74
C ALA A 63 -12.01 -23.60 -2.55
N SER A 64 -11.39 -23.02 -1.51
CA SER A 64 -12.06 -22.59 -0.27
C SER A 64 -12.11 -21.06 -0.13
N GLY A 65 -11.80 -20.32 -1.17
CA GLY A 65 -11.64 -18.86 -1.19
C GLY A 65 -10.29 -18.47 -1.76
N ASP A 66 -10.03 -17.18 -1.85
CA ASP A 66 -8.77 -16.67 -2.33
C ASP A 66 -7.62 -16.99 -1.35
N GLU A 67 -6.45 -17.27 -1.87
CA GLU A 67 -5.27 -17.70 -1.12
C GLU A 67 -4.10 -16.74 -1.34
N CYS A 68 -3.38 -16.46 -0.25
CA CYS A 68 -2.13 -15.71 -0.24
C CYS A 68 -0.98 -16.70 -0.01
N ARG A 69 -0.22 -17.03 -1.06
CA ARG A 69 0.86 -18.01 -1.04
C ARG A 69 2.20 -17.31 -0.92
N VAL A 70 2.93 -17.61 0.15
CA VAL A 70 4.23 -17.02 0.44
C VAL A 70 5.33 -18.05 0.17
N SER A 71 6.32 -17.70 -0.66
CA SER A 71 7.40 -18.62 -1.07
C SER A 71 8.36 -18.98 0.05
N ALA A 72 8.46 -18.18 1.12
CA ALA A 72 9.32 -18.43 2.27
C ALA A 72 8.72 -17.84 3.54
N THR A 73 8.86 -18.54 4.67
CA THR A 73 8.38 -18.11 5.98
C THR A 73 9.47 -17.51 6.87
N THR A 74 10.73 -17.54 6.39
CA THR A 74 11.87 -16.96 7.11
C THR A 74 12.82 -16.24 6.16
N ALA A 75 13.49 -15.20 6.68
CA ALA A 75 14.57 -14.50 5.99
C ALA A 75 15.75 -14.22 6.93
N LYS A 76 16.90 -13.84 6.36
CA LYS A 76 18.01 -13.26 7.12
C LYS A 76 17.75 -11.77 7.36
N ALA A 77 18.18 -11.27 8.50
CA ALA A 77 18.15 -9.85 8.81
C ALA A 77 18.97 -9.04 7.79
N GLY A 78 18.43 -7.91 7.37
CA GLY A 78 18.93 -7.07 6.28
C GLY A 78 17.84 -6.78 5.27
N PRO A 79 18.19 -6.33 4.06
CA PRO A 79 17.22 -6.05 3.01
C PRO A 79 16.42 -7.29 2.59
N VAL A 80 15.09 -7.17 2.56
CA VAL A 80 14.15 -8.18 2.08
C VAL A 80 13.26 -7.54 1.04
N THR A 81 13.19 -8.12 -0.14
CA THR A 81 12.23 -7.72 -1.19
C THR A 81 11.07 -8.69 -1.21
N PHE A 82 9.87 -8.17 -1.06
CA PHE A 82 8.62 -8.89 -1.30
C PHE A 82 8.13 -8.53 -2.71
N THR A 83 7.90 -9.54 -3.53
CA THR A 83 7.34 -9.37 -4.87
C THR A 83 5.95 -10.00 -4.89
N VAL A 84 4.94 -9.18 -5.09
CA VAL A 84 3.54 -9.58 -5.08
C VAL A 84 3.04 -9.72 -6.51
N THR A 85 2.40 -10.85 -6.80
CA THR A 85 1.77 -11.15 -8.08
C THR A 85 0.35 -11.63 -7.83
N ASN A 86 -0.63 -10.90 -8.34
CA ASN A 86 -2.02 -11.38 -8.32
C ASN A 86 -2.34 -12.06 -9.65
N THR A 87 -2.46 -13.39 -9.63
CA THR A 87 -2.77 -14.18 -10.83
C THR A 87 -4.27 -14.37 -11.03
N SER A 88 -5.05 -14.47 -9.95
CA SER A 88 -6.49 -14.76 -10.07
C SER A 88 -7.36 -14.41 -8.87
N ALA A 89 -6.78 -13.95 -7.75
CA ALA A 89 -7.56 -13.60 -6.56
C ALA A 89 -8.35 -12.30 -6.81
N THR A 90 -9.66 -12.33 -6.60
CA THR A 90 -10.52 -11.15 -6.78
C THR A 90 -10.93 -10.50 -5.46
N GLY A 91 -10.81 -11.23 -4.35
CA GLY A 91 -11.13 -10.76 -3.01
C GLY A 91 -9.92 -10.22 -2.24
N ILE A 92 -8.69 -10.42 -2.74
CA ILE A 92 -7.46 -9.92 -2.12
C ILE A 92 -6.95 -8.77 -2.96
N THR A 93 -7.02 -7.56 -2.43
CA THR A 93 -6.56 -6.34 -3.12
C THR A 93 -5.32 -5.73 -2.50
N GLU A 94 -4.80 -6.35 -1.41
CA GLU A 94 -3.78 -5.77 -0.55
C GLU A 94 -2.89 -6.86 0.05
N VAL A 95 -1.62 -6.54 0.27
CA VAL A 95 -0.65 -7.35 1.02
C VAL A 95 0.14 -6.45 1.93
N GLU A 96 0.09 -6.73 3.22
CA GLU A 96 0.77 -5.98 4.27
C GLU A 96 1.89 -6.78 4.93
N LEU A 97 2.98 -6.12 5.31
CA LEU A 97 3.98 -6.63 6.23
C LEU A 97 3.83 -5.93 7.58
N VAL A 98 3.47 -6.69 8.59
CA VAL A 98 3.14 -6.16 9.92
C VAL A 98 4.21 -6.54 10.94
N GLN A 99 4.60 -5.57 11.79
CA GLN A 99 5.44 -5.79 12.97
C GLN A 99 4.76 -5.19 14.22
N GLY A 100 4.37 -6.05 15.15
CA GLY A 100 3.65 -5.63 16.35
C GLY A 100 2.31 -4.99 16.01
N GLN A 101 2.18 -3.69 16.23
CA GLN A 101 0.98 -2.91 15.96
C GLN A 101 1.19 -1.89 14.82
N ARG A 102 2.02 -2.21 13.84
CA ARG A 102 2.31 -1.32 12.73
C ARG A 102 2.45 -2.10 11.44
N ILE A 103 1.83 -1.62 10.39
CA ILE A 103 2.13 -1.96 9.01
C ILE A 103 3.45 -1.25 8.65
N ILE A 104 4.45 -1.99 8.21
CA ILE A 104 5.79 -1.49 7.91
C ILE A 104 6.15 -1.57 6.42
N GLY A 105 5.23 -2.02 5.62
CA GLY A 105 5.30 -2.07 4.16
C GLY A 105 4.06 -2.75 3.62
N GLU A 106 3.54 -2.25 2.52
CA GLU A 106 2.33 -2.77 1.90
C GLU A 106 2.32 -2.57 0.40
N LYS A 107 1.44 -3.26 -0.26
CA LYS A 107 1.02 -3.05 -1.65
C LYS A 107 -0.47 -3.21 -1.74
N GLU A 108 -1.10 -2.21 -2.29
CA GLU A 108 -2.55 -2.12 -2.50
C GLU A 108 -2.92 -2.21 -3.99
N ASN A 109 -4.23 -2.21 -4.26
CA ASN A 109 -4.80 -2.17 -5.60
C ASN A 109 -4.35 -3.33 -6.50
N LEU A 110 -4.19 -4.51 -5.91
CA LEU A 110 -3.65 -5.72 -6.51
C LEU A 110 -4.74 -6.46 -7.32
N ALA A 111 -5.07 -5.95 -8.50
CA ALA A 111 -6.03 -6.62 -9.38
C ALA A 111 -5.39 -7.81 -10.14
N PRO A 112 -6.18 -8.88 -10.42
CA PRO A 112 -5.68 -10.03 -11.19
C PRO A 112 -5.14 -9.65 -12.56
N GLY A 113 -3.99 -10.23 -12.92
CA GLY A 113 -3.38 -10.06 -14.24
C GLY A 113 -2.57 -8.77 -14.43
N LEU A 114 -2.45 -7.93 -13.41
CA LEU A 114 -1.52 -6.81 -13.42
C LEU A 114 -0.07 -7.29 -13.31
N ALA A 115 0.88 -6.45 -13.74
CA ALA A 115 2.30 -6.72 -13.57
C ALA A 115 2.64 -6.87 -12.07
N PRO A 116 3.60 -7.75 -11.72
CA PRO A 116 4.07 -7.88 -10.35
C PRO A 116 4.58 -6.55 -9.79
N VAL A 117 4.28 -6.30 -8.53
CA VAL A 117 4.77 -5.13 -7.78
C VAL A 117 5.69 -5.59 -6.65
N SER A 118 6.59 -4.71 -6.20
CA SER A 118 7.54 -5.08 -5.15
C SER A 118 7.76 -3.93 -4.18
N PHE A 119 8.04 -4.28 -2.93
CA PHE A 119 8.65 -3.36 -1.98
C PHE A 119 9.86 -4.03 -1.32
N THR A 120 10.83 -3.22 -0.93
CA THR A 120 12.04 -3.68 -0.23
C THR A 120 12.14 -2.95 1.10
N THR A 121 12.38 -3.67 2.18
CA THR A 121 12.58 -3.09 3.52
C THR A 121 13.71 -3.80 4.24
N THR A 122 14.48 -3.07 5.04
CA THR A 122 15.54 -3.65 5.88
C THR A 122 14.93 -4.14 7.19
N LEU A 123 14.88 -5.46 7.36
CA LEU A 123 14.30 -6.11 8.53
C LEU A 123 15.36 -6.49 9.55
N THR A 124 15.07 -6.27 10.82
CA THR A 124 15.85 -6.75 11.95
C THR A 124 15.37 -8.13 12.38
N GLY A 125 16.19 -8.88 13.14
CA GLY A 125 15.78 -10.16 13.69
C GLY A 125 14.54 -10.01 14.57
N GLY A 126 13.51 -10.82 14.30
CA GLY A 126 12.23 -10.74 15.01
C GLY A 126 11.10 -11.50 14.31
N ALA A 127 9.90 -11.37 14.90
CA ALA A 127 8.66 -11.91 14.37
C ALA A 127 7.91 -10.83 13.61
N TYR A 128 7.37 -11.21 12.47
CA TYR A 128 6.56 -10.40 11.56
C TYR A 128 5.35 -11.21 11.10
N SER A 129 4.40 -10.57 10.47
CA SER A 129 3.28 -11.22 9.80
C SER A 129 3.10 -10.63 8.41
N LEU A 130 2.85 -11.49 7.43
CA LEU A 130 2.27 -11.08 6.15
C LEU A 130 0.77 -11.22 6.27
N VAL A 131 0.05 -10.15 5.98
CA VAL A 131 -1.41 -10.10 6.04
C VAL A 131 -1.93 -9.83 4.65
N CYS A 132 -2.92 -10.61 4.24
CA CYS A 132 -3.58 -10.51 2.94
C CYS A 132 -5.09 -10.47 3.21
N PRO A 133 -5.67 -9.30 3.47
CA PRO A 133 -7.10 -9.15 3.75
C PRO A 133 -7.95 -9.75 2.64
N GLY A 134 -8.98 -10.51 3.01
CA GLY A 134 -9.85 -11.22 2.07
C GLY A 134 -9.37 -12.62 1.66
N ALA A 135 -8.20 -13.07 2.10
CA ALA A 135 -7.76 -14.45 1.91
C ALA A 135 -8.48 -15.42 2.85
N ALA A 136 -8.67 -16.68 2.45
CA ALA A 136 -9.22 -17.73 3.30
C ALA A 136 -8.41 -17.93 4.60
N THR A 137 -7.10 -17.67 4.55
CA THR A 137 -6.21 -17.50 5.72
C THR A 137 -5.47 -16.18 5.52
N GLU A 138 -5.91 -15.16 6.22
CA GLU A 138 -5.42 -13.79 6.00
C GLU A 138 -3.99 -13.57 6.49
N THR A 139 -3.55 -14.29 7.51
CA THR A 139 -2.27 -14.03 8.17
C THR A 139 -1.30 -15.20 8.05
N ALA A 140 -0.09 -14.93 7.57
CA ALA A 140 1.04 -15.86 7.55
C ALA A 140 2.18 -15.34 8.43
N ALA A 141 2.65 -16.18 9.37
CA ALA A 141 3.79 -15.83 10.20
C ALA A 141 5.08 -15.75 9.36
N PHE A 142 5.89 -14.71 9.60
CA PHE A 142 7.18 -14.52 8.96
C PHE A 142 8.25 -14.19 10.00
N THR A 143 9.38 -14.89 9.94
CA THR A 143 10.46 -14.75 10.94
C THR A 143 11.73 -14.26 10.29
N VAL A 144 12.36 -13.25 10.87
CA VAL A 144 13.68 -12.78 10.44
C VAL A 144 14.72 -13.19 11.47
N THR A 145 15.84 -13.78 10.99
CA THR A 145 16.89 -14.34 11.85
C THR A 145 18.21 -13.59 11.69
N GLY A 146 18.96 -13.46 12.78
CA GLY A 146 20.29 -12.85 12.81
C GLY A 146 20.25 -11.34 13.06
N LYS A 147 21.34 -10.66 12.70
CA LYS A 147 21.47 -9.19 12.76
C LYS A 147 21.68 -8.67 11.36
N ALA A 148 21.09 -7.53 11.06
CA ALA A 148 21.34 -6.82 9.80
C ALA A 148 22.84 -6.52 9.69
N PRO A 149 23.43 -6.63 8.49
CA PRO A 149 24.80 -6.20 8.25
C PRO A 149 24.97 -4.73 8.66
N ALA A 150 26.13 -4.39 9.21
CA ALA A 150 26.48 -2.98 9.39
C ALA A 150 26.55 -2.31 8.00
N GLY A 151 26.09 -1.07 7.91
CA GLY A 151 26.17 -0.30 6.67
C GLY A 151 27.63 -0.21 6.18
N THR A 152 27.81 -0.11 4.87
CA THR A 152 29.12 -0.16 4.21
C THR A 152 30.05 0.99 4.57
N GLY A 153 29.50 2.08 5.13
CA GLY A 153 30.26 3.32 5.40
C GLY A 153 30.71 4.05 4.13
N SER A 154 30.19 3.67 2.96
CA SER A 154 30.46 4.31 1.69
C SER A 154 29.99 5.77 1.66
N ASP A 155 30.55 6.60 0.77
CA ASP A 155 30.08 7.98 0.55
C ASP A 155 28.57 8.00 0.22
N ALA A 156 28.11 7.02 -0.56
CA ALA A 156 26.69 6.89 -0.90
C ALA A 156 25.85 6.61 0.35
N ALA A 157 26.24 5.64 1.20
CA ALA A 157 25.54 5.32 2.44
C ALA A 157 25.49 6.53 3.39
N GLN A 158 26.57 7.30 3.52
CA GLN A 158 26.59 8.50 4.35
C GLN A 158 25.62 9.58 3.83
N LEU A 159 25.57 9.80 2.50
CA LEU A 159 24.64 10.75 1.88
C LEU A 159 23.18 10.29 2.04
N LEU A 160 22.91 9.01 1.90
CA LEU A 160 21.58 8.43 2.14
C LEU A 160 21.14 8.60 3.61
N ALA A 161 22.03 8.31 4.56
CA ALA A 161 21.75 8.51 5.99
C ALA A 161 21.50 10.00 6.36
N ALA A 162 22.21 10.92 5.73
CA ALA A 162 21.92 12.34 5.88
C ALA A 162 20.56 12.72 5.29
N GLY A 163 20.20 12.14 4.14
CA GLY A 163 18.92 12.33 3.48
C GLY A 163 17.75 11.83 4.33
N THR A 164 17.84 10.62 4.90
CA THR A 164 16.77 10.07 5.77
C THR A 164 16.52 10.94 7.00
N LYS A 165 17.59 11.48 7.60
CA LYS A 165 17.45 12.41 8.73
C LYS A 165 16.75 13.72 8.34
N THR A 166 17.09 14.28 7.18
CA THR A 166 16.46 15.51 6.67
C THR A 166 15.00 15.27 6.34
N TYR A 167 14.70 14.13 5.71
CA TYR A 167 13.33 13.71 5.41
C TYR A 167 12.48 13.56 6.66
N GLY A 168 12.99 12.92 7.72
CA GLY A 168 12.29 12.81 9.00
C GLY A 168 11.91 14.20 9.58
N GLY A 169 12.79 15.21 9.40
CA GLY A 169 12.46 16.59 9.75
C GLY A 169 11.35 17.19 8.90
N TYR A 170 11.31 16.90 7.60
CA TYR A 170 10.23 17.31 6.70
C TYR A 170 8.88 16.72 7.13
N VAL A 171 8.81 15.40 7.38
CA VAL A 171 7.58 14.73 7.84
C VAL A 171 7.09 15.32 9.17
N ALA A 172 7.99 15.51 10.14
CA ALA A 172 7.62 16.08 11.43
C ALA A 172 7.04 17.50 11.31
N ASN A 173 7.61 18.35 10.43
CA ASN A 173 7.11 19.69 10.18
C ASN A 173 5.75 19.66 9.47
N THR A 174 5.60 18.85 8.43
CA THR A 174 4.35 18.67 7.67
C THR A 174 3.20 18.23 8.60
N LEU A 175 3.47 17.28 9.48
CA LEU A 175 2.50 16.83 10.49
C LEU A 175 2.16 17.93 11.51
N GLY A 176 3.11 18.75 11.90
CA GLY A 176 2.86 19.93 12.77
C GLY A 176 1.93 20.96 12.10
N ASP A 177 2.16 21.22 10.81
CA ASP A 177 1.32 22.10 10.00
C ASP A 177 -0.07 21.49 9.78
N MET A 178 -0.16 20.16 9.60
CA MET A 178 -1.43 19.44 9.51
C MET A 178 -2.31 19.64 10.76
N VAL A 179 -1.74 19.53 11.97
CA VAL A 179 -2.49 19.79 13.22
C VAL A 179 -3.08 21.19 13.19
N THR A 180 -2.32 22.18 12.77
CA THR A 180 -2.79 23.57 12.66
C THR A 180 -3.92 23.70 11.65
N ALA A 181 -3.79 23.06 10.48
CA ALA A 181 -4.76 23.10 9.40
C ALA A 181 -6.09 22.43 9.77
N VAL A 182 -6.04 21.24 10.40
CA VAL A 182 -7.29 20.55 10.83
C VAL A 182 -8.00 21.30 11.98
N ARG A 183 -7.27 21.96 12.87
CA ARG A 183 -7.88 22.84 13.89
C ARG A 183 -8.57 24.06 13.27
N ASN A 184 -7.98 24.65 12.21
CA ASN A 184 -8.64 25.72 11.46
C ASN A 184 -9.89 25.23 10.76
N LEU A 185 -9.86 24.03 10.16
CA LEU A 185 -11.04 23.38 9.59
C LEU A 185 -12.12 23.14 10.67
N GLN A 186 -11.75 22.59 11.83
CA GLN A 186 -12.68 22.39 12.94
C GLN A 186 -13.31 23.71 13.37
N THR A 187 -12.54 24.78 13.53
CA THR A 187 -13.03 26.12 13.90
C THR A 187 -14.06 26.64 12.88
N ALA A 188 -13.78 26.47 11.57
CA ALA A 188 -14.71 26.87 10.51
C ALA A 188 -16.01 26.03 10.54
N VAL A 189 -15.90 24.71 10.80
CA VAL A 189 -17.07 23.82 10.98
C VAL A 189 -17.86 24.20 12.22
N ASP A 190 -17.20 24.52 13.34
CA ASP A 190 -17.86 24.91 14.58
C ASP A 190 -18.61 26.25 14.47
N SER A 191 -18.11 27.17 13.63
CA SER A 191 -18.78 28.43 13.32
C SER A 191 -20.10 28.29 12.56
N GLY A 192 -20.26 27.15 11.82
CA GLY A 192 -21.40 26.90 10.95
C GLY A 192 -21.28 27.54 9.55
N ASP A 193 -20.15 28.19 9.23
CA ASP A 193 -19.88 28.77 7.92
C ASP A 193 -19.42 27.70 6.92
N VAL A 194 -20.33 27.22 6.09
CA VAL A 194 -20.07 26.19 5.06
C VAL A 194 -18.99 26.64 4.07
N ALA A 195 -18.99 27.91 3.66
CA ALA A 195 -18.03 28.42 2.69
C ALA A 195 -16.61 28.49 3.29
N ALA A 196 -16.50 28.95 4.54
CA ALA A 196 -15.23 28.92 5.28
C ALA A 196 -14.74 27.48 5.49
N ALA A 197 -15.63 26.56 5.88
CA ALA A 197 -15.31 25.17 6.10
C ALA A 197 -14.77 24.49 4.81
N LYS A 198 -15.41 24.72 3.65
CA LYS A 198 -14.92 24.23 2.34
C LYS A 198 -13.54 24.75 2.00
N ARG A 199 -13.27 26.04 2.25
CA ARG A 199 -11.92 26.60 2.02
C ARG A 199 -10.88 25.97 2.93
N GLN A 200 -11.18 25.82 4.23
CA GLN A 200 -10.24 25.21 5.19
C GLN A 200 -10.03 23.72 4.92
N TYR A 201 -11.04 23.01 4.42
CA TYR A 201 -10.92 21.63 3.97
C TYR A 201 -9.84 21.49 2.88
N ALA A 202 -10.00 22.25 1.79
CA ALA A 202 -9.04 22.23 0.67
C ALA A 202 -7.62 22.65 1.07
N LEU A 203 -7.45 23.44 2.14
CA LEU A 203 -6.14 23.83 2.67
C LEU A 203 -5.55 22.78 3.63
N ALA A 204 -6.38 21.94 4.25
CA ALA A 204 -5.93 20.93 5.20
C ALA A 204 -5.55 19.60 4.54
N ARG A 205 -6.27 19.18 3.50
CA ARG A 205 -6.03 17.93 2.76
C ARG A 205 -4.56 17.73 2.35
N PRO A 206 -3.89 18.70 1.70
CA PRO A 206 -2.53 18.49 1.18
C PRO A 206 -1.50 18.06 2.20
N PHE A 207 -1.70 18.31 3.49
CA PHE A 207 -0.73 17.93 4.52
C PHE A 207 -0.73 16.42 4.76
N TYR A 208 -1.90 15.78 4.75
CA TYR A 208 -2.00 14.32 4.85
C TYR A 208 -1.40 13.67 3.60
N GLU A 209 -1.85 14.06 2.44
CA GLU A 209 -1.43 13.55 1.16
C GLU A 209 0.10 13.55 0.93
N LYS A 210 0.79 14.54 1.48
CA LYS A 210 2.27 14.64 1.37
C LYS A 210 3.03 13.59 2.16
N VAL A 211 2.41 13.02 3.20
CA VAL A 211 3.06 12.12 4.17
C VAL A 211 2.25 10.86 4.46
N GLU A 212 1.18 10.63 3.70
CA GLU A 212 0.28 9.48 3.86
C GLU A 212 1.06 8.18 3.99
N SER A 213 1.94 7.88 3.04
CA SER A 213 2.78 6.68 3.03
C SER A 213 3.75 6.53 4.22
N ASP A 214 3.98 7.58 4.99
CA ASP A 214 4.78 7.52 6.21
C ASP A 214 3.94 7.15 7.44
N VAL A 215 2.62 7.38 7.39
CA VAL A 215 1.74 7.37 8.56
C VAL A 215 0.54 6.44 8.45
N GLU A 216 0.19 5.94 7.27
CA GLU A 216 -0.94 5.04 7.03
C GLU A 216 -0.90 3.78 7.91
N GLY A 217 0.27 3.20 8.12
CA GLY A 217 0.45 1.99 8.91
C GLY A 217 0.29 2.15 10.44
N PHE A 218 -0.16 3.30 10.96
CA PHE A 218 -0.35 3.48 12.40
C PHE A 218 -1.75 3.13 12.88
N VAL A 219 -1.79 2.42 14.02
CA VAL A 219 -3.05 2.11 14.71
C VAL A 219 -3.07 2.69 16.13
N LEU A 220 -4.26 2.80 16.72
CA LEU A 220 -4.44 3.18 18.12
C LEU A 220 -3.75 2.17 19.06
N PRO A 221 -3.29 2.60 20.26
CA PRO A 221 -2.67 1.70 21.22
C PRO A 221 -3.60 0.53 21.59
N GLY A 222 -3.10 -0.70 21.40
CA GLY A 222 -3.83 -1.92 21.72
C GLY A 222 -4.84 -2.38 20.66
N ALA A 223 -4.98 -1.64 19.56
CA ALA A 223 -5.82 -2.07 18.44
C ALA A 223 -5.11 -3.11 17.57
N ASP A 224 -5.90 -3.92 16.90
CA ASP A 224 -5.44 -4.81 15.84
C ASP A 224 -5.16 -3.97 14.58
N PRO A 225 -4.03 -4.13 13.90
CA PRO A 225 -3.73 -3.41 12.65
C PRO A 225 -4.78 -3.62 11.55
N THR A 226 -5.41 -4.78 11.52
CA THR A 226 -6.45 -5.13 10.52
C THR A 226 -7.86 -4.67 10.91
N ASP A 227 -8.04 -4.00 12.05
CA ASP A 227 -9.33 -3.50 12.52
C ASP A 227 -9.45 -1.99 12.26
N ASN A 228 -10.31 -1.61 11.32
CA ASN A 228 -10.56 -0.22 10.95
C ASN A 228 -11.02 0.67 12.12
N ARG A 229 -11.55 0.10 13.21
CA ARG A 229 -11.87 0.85 14.43
C ARG A 229 -10.65 1.45 15.12
N GLY A 230 -9.49 0.88 14.88
CA GLY A 230 -8.21 1.32 15.43
C GLY A 230 -7.22 1.82 14.40
N ASN A 231 -7.45 1.60 13.12
CA ASN A 231 -6.60 2.07 12.03
C ASN A 231 -6.70 3.60 11.93
N LEU A 232 -5.57 4.30 12.10
CA LEU A 232 -5.55 5.77 12.09
C LEU A 232 -5.70 6.35 10.68
N ASP A 233 -5.27 5.63 9.65
CA ASP A 233 -5.53 6.00 8.28
C ASP A 233 -7.05 6.01 8.01
N TYR A 234 -7.74 4.90 8.26
CA TYR A 234 -9.20 4.84 8.13
C TYR A 234 -9.90 5.96 8.93
N LEU A 235 -9.46 6.23 10.15
CA LEU A 235 -10.07 7.25 11.01
C LEU A 235 -9.81 8.68 10.56
N VAL A 236 -8.80 8.92 9.72
CA VAL A 236 -8.42 10.23 9.17
C VAL A 236 -8.92 10.38 7.74
N ASP A 237 -8.82 9.34 6.91
CA ASP A 237 -8.94 9.45 5.47
C ASP A 237 -9.83 8.40 4.77
N MET A 238 -10.67 7.65 5.50
CA MET A 238 -11.58 6.68 4.88
C MET A 238 -12.41 7.31 3.77
N ARG A 239 -12.44 6.67 2.63
CA ARG A 239 -13.15 7.09 1.41
C ARG A 239 -14.50 6.38 1.28
N ALA A 240 -15.37 6.92 0.42
CA ALA A 240 -16.66 6.27 0.13
C ALA A 240 -16.51 4.86 -0.45
N SER A 241 -15.42 4.62 -1.19
CA SER A 241 -15.11 3.33 -1.82
C SER A 241 -14.66 2.25 -0.84
N ASN A 242 -14.04 2.63 0.30
CA ASN A 242 -13.56 1.70 1.32
C ASN A 242 -14.36 1.76 2.63
N LEU A 243 -15.61 2.25 2.59
CA LEU A 243 -16.47 2.34 3.77
C LEU A 243 -16.69 0.97 4.42
N ASP A 244 -16.20 0.83 5.64
CA ASP A 244 -16.51 -0.31 6.51
C ASP A 244 -17.84 -0.04 7.25
N PRO A 245 -18.93 -0.80 6.97
CA PRO A 245 -20.22 -0.60 7.63
C PRO A 245 -20.19 -0.80 9.16
N ALA A 246 -19.21 -1.55 9.68
CA ALA A 246 -19.06 -1.80 11.12
C ALA A 246 -18.44 -0.61 11.87
N VAL A 247 -17.73 0.26 11.16
CA VAL A 247 -17.07 1.47 11.71
C VAL A 247 -17.84 2.74 11.32
N GLY A 248 -18.19 2.85 10.05
CA GLY A 248 -18.91 3.98 9.49
C GLY A 248 -17.97 5.13 9.07
N TRP A 249 -18.59 6.28 8.79
CA TRP A 249 -17.90 7.46 8.29
C TRP A 249 -17.04 8.13 9.36
N SER A 250 -15.83 8.53 8.99
CA SER A 250 -14.85 9.25 9.82
C SER A 250 -14.00 10.20 8.94
N GLY A 251 -13.17 10.99 9.57
CA GLY A 251 -12.10 11.73 8.92
C GLY A 251 -12.54 12.83 7.96
N PHE A 252 -11.66 13.11 7.01
CA PHE A 252 -11.84 14.17 6.02
C PHE A 252 -13.09 13.95 5.17
N HIS A 253 -13.27 12.78 4.55
CA HIS A 253 -14.35 12.55 3.58
C HIS A 253 -15.74 12.47 4.21
N ALA A 254 -15.85 12.21 5.52
CA ALA A 254 -17.10 12.41 6.25
C ALA A 254 -17.52 13.89 6.27
N ILE A 255 -16.55 14.80 6.46
CA ILE A 255 -16.76 16.26 6.45
C ILE A 255 -17.03 16.72 5.00
N GLU A 256 -16.25 16.25 4.03
CA GLU A 256 -16.42 16.52 2.61
C GLU A 256 -17.86 16.23 2.15
N ARG A 257 -18.33 15.02 2.40
CA ARG A 257 -19.69 14.60 2.06
C ARG A 257 -20.74 15.55 2.64
N ASP A 258 -20.62 15.91 3.94
CA ASP A 258 -21.59 16.79 4.59
C ASP A 258 -21.56 18.21 4.01
N LEU A 259 -20.36 18.72 3.66
CA LEU A 259 -20.20 20.08 3.10
C LEU A 259 -20.64 20.19 1.64
N TRP A 260 -20.30 19.20 0.78
CA TRP A 260 -20.57 19.32 -0.66
C TRP A 260 -21.86 18.64 -1.08
N GLN A 261 -22.13 17.43 -0.62
CA GLN A 261 -23.38 16.74 -0.91
C GLN A 261 -24.51 17.21 0.01
N GLY A 262 -24.25 17.30 1.31
CA GLY A 262 -25.25 17.74 2.31
C GLY A 262 -25.52 19.25 2.26
N GLY A 263 -24.54 20.05 1.85
CA GLY A 263 -24.62 21.50 1.76
C GLY A 263 -24.83 22.22 3.10
N ARG A 264 -24.58 21.56 4.21
CA ARG A 264 -24.86 22.07 5.56
C ARG A 264 -23.94 21.47 6.61
N ILE A 265 -23.73 22.20 7.68
CA ILE A 265 -23.02 21.75 8.89
C ILE A 265 -24.04 21.35 9.94
N THR A 266 -23.94 20.11 10.42
CA THR A 266 -24.80 19.53 11.46
C THR A 266 -24.00 19.26 12.74
N ALA A 267 -24.67 18.84 13.82
CA ALA A 267 -23.98 18.37 15.01
C ALA A 267 -23.09 17.13 14.72
N THR A 268 -23.45 16.33 13.71
CA THR A 268 -22.64 15.20 13.25
C THR A 268 -21.39 15.67 12.54
N THR A 269 -21.49 16.63 11.64
CA THR A 269 -20.34 17.25 10.95
C THR A 269 -19.32 17.83 11.96
N LYS A 270 -19.80 18.49 13.02
CA LYS A 270 -18.94 18.98 14.10
C LYS A 270 -18.23 17.85 14.84
N ARG A 271 -18.92 16.72 15.07
CA ARG A 271 -18.27 15.54 15.67
C ARG A 271 -17.19 14.94 14.76
N TYR A 272 -17.42 14.90 13.45
CA TYR A 272 -16.39 14.47 12.49
C TYR A 272 -15.16 15.38 12.53
N ALA A 273 -15.34 16.69 12.53
CA ALA A 273 -14.23 17.65 12.61
C ALA A 273 -13.42 17.53 13.92
N ALA A 274 -14.12 17.40 15.07
CA ALA A 274 -13.46 17.16 16.35
C ALA A 274 -12.74 15.80 16.40
N GLY A 275 -13.35 14.76 15.81
CA GLY A 275 -12.75 13.42 15.68
C GLY A 275 -11.51 13.44 14.80
N LEU A 276 -11.56 14.09 13.66
CA LEU A 276 -10.41 14.28 12.77
C LEU A 276 -9.25 14.96 13.51
N THR A 277 -9.49 16.07 14.18
CA THR A 277 -8.45 16.76 14.96
C THR A 277 -7.81 15.84 16.00
N ALA A 278 -8.64 15.11 16.77
CA ALA A 278 -8.15 14.20 17.80
C ALA A 278 -7.34 13.02 17.22
N ASN A 279 -7.73 12.49 16.06
CA ASN A 279 -7.03 11.38 15.40
C ASN A 279 -5.72 11.85 14.78
N VAL A 280 -5.68 13.02 14.15
CA VAL A 280 -4.44 13.63 13.64
C VAL A 280 -3.44 13.89 14.79
N GLU A 281 -3.89 14.37 15.95
CA GLU A 281 -3.02 14.55 17.12
C GLU A 281 -2.42 13.23 17.61
N LYS A 282 -3.20 12.14 17.59
CA LYS A 282 -2.70 10.79 17.90
C LYS A 282 -1.71 10.29 16.87
N LEU A 283 -2.00 10.50 15.57
CA LEU A 283 -1.13 10.16 14.45
C LEU A 283 0.23 10.85 14.61
N VAL A 284 0.24 12.17 14.85
CA VAL A 284 1.46 12.94 15.11
C VAL A 284 2.23 12.43 16.32
N ALA A 285 1.54 12.05 17.38
CA ALA A 285 2.19 11.47 18.55
C ALA A 285 2.88 10.13 18.24
N ARG A 286 2.29 9.30 17.38
CA ARG A 286 2.88 8.05 16.88
C ARG A 286 4.04 8.30 15.95
N ALA A 287 3.93 9.24 15.02
CA ALA A 287 4.96 9.56 14.03
C ALA A 287 6.27 10.05 14.67
N LYS A 288 6.25 10.56 15.91
CA LYS A 288 7.48 10.92 16.66
C LYS A 288 8.44 9.75 16.87
N THR A 289 7.99 8.52 16.74
CA THR A 289 8.82 7.30 16.85
C THR A 289 9.43 6.87 15.53
N LEU A 290 9.09 7.53 14.42
CA LEU A 290 9.58 7.17 13.10
C LEU A 290 11.09 7.36 12.98
N THR A 291 11.71 6.34 12.46
CA THR A 291 13.09 6.36 11.98
C THR A 291 13.09 5.81 10.56
N TYR A 292 13.88 6.39 9.70
CA TYR A 292 13.84 6.06 8.27
C TYR A 292 15.11 5.35 7.83
N GLN A 293 14.92 4.30 7.03
CA GLN A 293 15.95 3.75 6.16
C GLN A 293 15.81 4.36 4.75
N PRO A 294 16.85 4.37 3.92
CA PRO A 294 16.75 4.94 2.58
C PRO A 294 15.65 4.31 1.71
N GLU A 295 15.44 3.01 1.84
CA GLU A 295 14.38 2.30 1.12
C GLU A 295 12.97 2.69 1.55
N ASP A 296 12.77 3.13 2.80
CA ASP A 296 11.47 3.61 3.26
C ASP A 296 11.02 4.84 2.45
N LEU A 297 11.96 5.78 2.21
CA LEU A 297 11.69 6.95 1.38
C LEU A 297 11.33 6.56 -0.06
N ALA A 298 12.02 5.56 -0.60
CA ALA A 298 11.79 5.10 -1.97
C ALA A 298 10.44 4.39 -2.11
N ASN A 299 10.09 3.54 -1.14
CA ASN A 299 8.80 2.86 -1.09
C ASN A 299 7.66 3.86 -0.89
N GLY A 300 7.80 4.79 0.07
CA GLY A 300 6.81 5.83 0.33
C GLY A 300 6.56 6.72 -0.89
N ALA A 301 7.63 7.14 -1.59
CA ALA A 301 7.47 7.88 -2.84
C ALA A 301 6.72 7.09 -3.93
N ALA A 302 6.93 5.77 -4.00
CA ALA A 302 6.20 4.90 -4.92
C ALA A 302 4.74 4.73 -4.49
N GLY A 303 4.48 4.55 -3.19
CA GLY A 303 3.14 4.44 -2.60
C GLY A 303 2.28 5.66 -2.90
N LEU A 304 2.78 6.87 -2.63
CA LEU A 304 2.06 8.11 -2.94
C LEU A 304 1.64 8.22 -4.43
N LEU A 305 2.43 7.67 -5.36
CA LEU A 305 2.05 7.63 -6.78
C LEU A 305 1.09 6.48 -7.11
N GLU A 306 1.10 5.39 -6.33
CA GLU A 306 0.12 4.32 -6.42
C GLU A 306 -1.27 4.85 -6.02
N GLU A 307 -1.36 5.64 -4.94
CA GLU A 307 -2.58 6.34 -4.53
C GLU A 307 -3.13 7.26 -5.64
N VAL A 308 -2.26 8.02 -6.29
CA VAL A 308 -2.68 8.84 -7.44
C VAL A 308 -3.31 7.99 -8.55
N GLN A 309 -2.73 6.82 -8.86
CA GLN A 309 -3.23 5.95 -9.92
C GLN A 309 -4.54 5.23 -9.56
N SER A 310 -4.65 4.80 -8.31
CA SER A 310 -5.77 3.99 -7.84
C SER A 310 -7.01 4.81 -7.54
N GLY A 311 -6.85 5.98 -6.91
CA GLY A 311 -7.92 6.84 -6.39
C GLY A 311 -8.08 8.14 -7.19
N LYS A 312 -7.07 9.01 -7.12
CA LYS A 312 -7.18 10.42 -7.56
C LYS A 312 -7.47 10.56 -9.06
N ILE A 313 -6.77 9.82 -9.92
CA ILE A 313 -7.01 9.86 -11.38
C ILE A 313 -8.40 9.33 -11.76
N LYS A 314 -8.96 8.42 -10.97
CA LYS A 314 -10.32 7.91 -11.19
C LYS A 314 -11.39 8.85 -10.65
N GLY A 315 -11.04 9.84 -9.83
CA GLY A 315 -11.97 10.75 -9.16
C GLY A 315 -12.75 10.07 -8.05
N GLU A 316 -12.14 9.09 -7.39
CA GLU A 316 -12.74 8.33 -6.29
C GLU A 316 -12.37 8.91 -4.91
N GLU A 317 -11.32 9.70 -4.86
CA GLU A 317 -10.82 10.32 -3.63
C GLU A 317 -11.79 11.39 -3.14
N GLU A 318 -11.86 12.47 -3.85
CA GLU A 318 -12.68 13.63 -3.54
C GLU A 318 -14.03 13.54 -4.25
N SER A 319 -14.79 12.48 -3.97
CA SER A 319 -16.02 12.08 -4.68
C SER A 319 -17.12 13.14 -4.68
N TYR A 320 -17.11 14.08 -3.74
CA TYR A 320 -18.14 15.11 -3.57
C TYR A 320 -17.61 16.51 -3.89
N SER A 321 -16.38 16.80 -3.57
CA SER A 321 -15.74 18.11 -3.76
C SER A 321 -15.09 18.27 -5.12
N HIS A 322 -14.61 17.17 -5.71
CA HIS A 322 -13.79 17.12 -6.91
C HIS A 322 -12.43 17.84 -6.76
N LEU A 323 -11.87 17.81 -5.56
CA LEU A 323 -10.55 18.39 -5.26
C LEU A 323 -9.39 17.44 -5.57
N ASP A 324 -9.62 16.29 -6.19
CA ASP A 324 -8.60 15.25 -6.50
C ASP A 324 -7.29 15.78 -7.08
N LEU A 325 -7.31 16.89 -7.85
CA LEU A 325 -6.08 17.50 -8.37
C LEU A 325 -5.26 18.22 -7.28
N VAL A 326 -5.86 18.62 -6.17
CA VAL A 326 -5.17 19.17 -5.01
C VAL A 326 -4.39 18.05 -4.31
N ASP A 327 -5.04 16.92 -4.10
CA ASP A 327 -4.49 15.75 -3.47
C ASP A 327 -3.41 15.11 -4.35
N PHE A 328 -3.68 14.93 -5.65
CA PHE A 328 -2.69 14.49 -6.62
C PHE A 328 -1.41 15.33 -6.58
N ALA A 329 -1.55 16.65 -6.59
CA ALA A 329 -0.38 17.54 -6.53
C ALA A 329 0.40 17.36 -5.22
N ALA A 330 -0.30 17.18 -4.11
CA ALA A 330 0.30 16.97 -2.80
C ALA A 330 1.05 15.62 -2.70
N ASN A 331 0.47 14.53 -3.21
CA ASN A 331 1.17 13.23 -3.30
C ASN A 331 2.45 13.34 -4.15
N VAL A 332 2.39 14.01 -5.32
CA VAL A 332 3.59 14.20 -6.16
C VAL A 332 4.64 15.06 -5.46
N GLU A 333 4.24 16.10 -4.73
CA GLU A 333 5.15 16.93 -3.94
C GLU A 333 5.81 16.12 -2.81
N GLY A 334 5.05 15.28 -2.09
CA GLY A 334 5.57 14.37 -1.06
C GLY A 334 6.57 13.37 -1.63
N ALA A 335 6.19 12.69 -2.72
CA ALA A 335 7.08 11.76 -3.43
C ALA A 335 8.36 12.45 -3.93
N GLN A 336 8.26 13.68 -4.42
CA GLN A 336 9.43 14.46 -4.84
C GLN A 336 10.34 14.82 -3.67
N GLN A 337 9.79 15.13 -2.50
CA GLN A 337 10.58 15.39 -1.29
C GLN A 337 11.35 14.16 -0.84
N ALA A 338 10.71 12.99 -0.83
CA ALA A 338 11.38 11.72 -0.54
C ALA A 338 12.55 11.48 -1.53
N PHE A 339 12.29 11.59 -2.83
CA PHE A 339 13.30 11.44 -3.87
C PHE A 339 14.44 12.47 -3.74
N ALA A 340 14.15 13.75 -3.48
CA ALA A 340 15.17 14.79 -3.33
C ALA A 340 16.16 14.50 -2.20
N ASN A 341 15.67 13.85 -1.11
CA ASN A 341 16.53 13.45 0.00
C ASN A 341 17.36 12.19 -0.31
N LEU A 342 16.91 11.34 -1.24
CA LEU A 342 17.70 10.19 -1.74
C LEU A 342 18.69 10.57 -2.84
N GLN A 343 18.39 11.62 -3.60
CA GLN A 343 19.09 11.98 -4.84
C GLN A 343 20.61 12.07 -4.70
N PRO A 344 21.21 12.71 -3.66
CA PRO A 344 22.65 12.80 -3.53
C PRO A 344 23.35 11.44 -3.41
N GLY A 345 22.80 10.52 -2.63
CA GLY A 345 23.32 9.17 -2.48
C GLY A 345 23.04 8.28 -3.69
N LEU A 346 21.82 8.35 -4.22
CA LEU A 346 21.42 7.60 -5.42
C LEU A 346 22.26 8.00 -6.65
N ALA A 347 22.65 9.26 -6.79
CA ALA A 347 23.53 9.70 -7.87
C ALA A 347 24.93 9.08 -7.82
N LYS A 348 25.40 8.63 -6.65
CA LYS A 348 26.65 7.87 -6.52
C LYS A 348 26.47 6.40 -6.90
N ILE A 349 25.26 5.84 -6.73
CA ILE A 349 24.94 4.44 -7.00
C ILE A 349 24.54 4.26 -8.46
N ASP A 350 23.62 5.10 -8.95
CA ASP A 350 23.04 5.01 -10.30
C ASP A 350 22.67 6.43 -10.80
N PRO A 351 23.63 7.16 -11.38
CA PRO A 351 23.39 8.52 -11.88
C PRO A 351 22.39 8.56 -13.04
N THR A 352 22.29 7.47 -13.83
CA THR A 352 21.34 7.38 -14.94
C THR A 352 19.91 7.29 -14.45
N LEU A 353 19.65 6.40 -13.49
CA LEU A 353 18.33 6.28 -12.85
C LEU A 353 17.95 7.57 -12.13
N THR A 354 18.89 8.19 -11.40
CA THR A 354 18.67 9.46 -10.70
C THR A 354 18.19 10.55 -11.65
N LYS A 355 18.88 10.70 -12.79
CA LYS A 355 18.47 11.68 -13.81
C LYS A 355 17.11 11.34 -14.40
N GLN A 356 16.86 10.07 -14.74
CA GLN A 356 15.60 9.63 -15.31
C GLN A 356 14.42 9.97 -14.38
N VAL A 357 14.52 9.67 -13.09
CA VAL A 357 13.47 9.97 -12.11
C VAL A 357 13.25 11.48 -11.98
N GLY A 358 14.33 12.27 -11.89
CA GLY A 358 14.24 13.74 -11.84
C GLY A 358 13.54 14.34 -13.05
N ASP A 359 13.86 13.87 -14.26
CA ASP A 359 13.21 14.31 -15.50
C ASP A 359 11.70 13.96 -15.48
N ARG A 360 11.33 12.80 -14.95
CA ARG A 360 9.91 12.38 -14.83
C ARG A 360 9.13 13.20 -13.82
N PHE A 361 9.71 13.52 -12.65
CA PHE A 361 9.08 14.46 -11.71
C PHE A 361 8.86 15.83 -12.37
N THR A 362 9.84 16.34 -13.10
CA THR A 362 9.70 17.61 -13.84
C THR A 362 8.52 17.55 -14.83
N ALA A 363 8.36 16.45 -15.55
CA ALA A 363 7.28 16.28 -16.51
C ALA A 363 5.90 16.23 -15.83
N VAL A 364 5.75 15.48 -14.72
CA VAL A 364 4.48 15.38 -13.96
C VAL A 364 4.10 16.73 -13.37
N LEU A 365 5.03 17.41 -12.71
CA LEU A 365 4.79 18.73 -12.12
C LEU A 365 4.47 19.77 -13.19
N GLY A 366 5.17 19.74 -14.34
CA GLY A 366 4.88 20.60 -15.47
C GLY A 366 3.47 20.40 -16.05
N ALA A 367 2.99 19.15 -16.10
CA ALA A 367 1.63 18.86 -16.52
C ALA A 367 0.59 19.39 -15.51
N LEU A 368 0.84 19.24 -14.20
CA LEU A 368 -0.05 19.75 -13.16
C LEU A 368 -0.20 21.27 -13.16
N GLN A 369 0.80 22.02 -13.65
CA GLN A 369 0.68 23.48 -13.80
C GLN A 369 -0.45 23.91 -14.73
N GLN A 370 -0.87 23.07 -15.70
CA GLN A 370 -1.98 23.36 -16.61
C GLN A 370 -3.34 23.37 -15.90
N TYR A 371 -3.41 22.78 -14.72
CA TYR A 371 -4.63 22.70 -13.90
C TYR A 371 -4.65 23.73 -12.76
N ARG A 372 -3.62 24.58 -12.65
CA ARG A 372 -3.63 25.66 -11.64
C ARG A 372 -4.79 26.64 -11.90
N ASP A 373 -5.48 26.98 -10.82
CA ASP A 373 -6.61 27.92 -10.81
C ASP A 373 -6.68 28.58 -9.41
N ALA A 374 -6.20 29.81 -9.33
CA ALA A 374 -6.13 30.53 -8.06
C ALA A 374 -7.50 30.91 -7.49
N ASP A 375 -8.54 30.86 -8.30
CA ASP A 375 -9.91 31.17 -7.86
C ASP A 375 -10.61 29.97 -7.22
N GLN A 376 -10.03 28.79 -7.34
CA GLN A 376 -10.55 27.56 -6.73
C GLN A 376 -9.92 27.27 -5.36
N PRO A 377 -10.68 26.67 -4.43
CA PRO A 377 -10.12 26.12 -3.21
C PRO A 377 -8.94 25.17 -3.47
N GLY A 378 -7.83 25.34 -2.77
CA GLY A 378 -6.62 24.54 -3.00
C GLY A 378 -5.78 24.90 -4.23
N GLY A 379 -6.22 25.90 -5.05
CA GLY A 379 -5.43 26.46 -6.15
C GLY A 379 -5.35 25.60 -7.40
N TYR A 380 -6.27 24.66 -7.56
CA TYR A 380 -6.41 23.81 -8.74
C TYR A 380 -7.85 23.78 -9.25
N ARG A 381 -8.03 23.53 -10.53
CA ARG A 381 -9.36 23.30 -11.13
C ARG A 381 -10.01 22.08 -10.50
N LEU A 382 -11.33 22.11 -10.37
CA LEU A 382 -12.09 20.94 -9.93
C LEU A 382 -11.96 19.80 -10.94
N TYR A 383 -11.68 18.61 -10.45
CA TYR A 383 -11.54 17.38 -11.26
C TYR A 383 -12.92 16.77 -11.55
N THR A 384 -13.78 17.57 -12.19
CA THR A 384 -15.12 17.15 -12.55
C THR A 384 -15.11 15.95 -13.51
N PRO A 385 -16.22 15.19 -13.63
CA PRO A 385 -16.30 14.08 -14.60
C PRO A 385 -15.88 14.49 -16.03
N ALA A 386 -16.20 15.70 -16.46
CA ALA A 386 -15.79 16.19 -17.78
C ALA A 386 -14.27 16.40 -17.92
N VAL A 387 -13.59 16.86 -16.86
CA VAL A 387 -12.12 16.99 -16.84
C VAL A 387 -11.49 15.61 -16.78
N ARG A 388 -11.98 14.74 -15.91
CA ARG A 388 -11.52 13.37 -15.75
C ARG A 388 -11.61 12.59 -17.08
N ASP A 389 -12.77 12.56 -17.70
CA ASP A 389 -13.01 11.81 -18.94
C ASP A 389 -12.10 12.27 -20.10
N ARG A 390 -11.71 13.54 -20.11
CA ARG A 390 -10.77 14.10 -21.07
C ARG A 390 -9.31 13.75 -20.75
N ASP A 391 -8.91 13.83 -19.48
CA ASP A 391 -7.50 13.94 -19.10
C ASP A 391 -6.95 12.70 -18.35
N ALA A 392 -7.79 11.86 -17.74
CA ALA A 392 -7.37 10.75 -16.89
C ALA A 392 -6.35 9.81 -17.56
N ALA A 393 -6.59 9.43 -18.82
CA ALA A 393 -5.69 8.53 -19.53
C ALA A 393 -4.29 9.13 -19.79
N SER A 394 -4.19 10.45 -19.98
CA SER A 394 -2.91 11.14 -20.17
C SER A 394 -2.17 11.32 -18.87
N LEU A 395 -2.88 11.68 -17.80
CA LEU A 395 -2.34 11.79 -16.44
C LEU A 395 -1.83 10.43 -15.95
N SER A 396 -2.63 9.37 -16.14
CA SER A 396 -2.23 8.00 -15.78
C SER A 396 -0.93 7.56 -16.44
N ARG A 397 -0.80 7.73 -17.77
CA ARG A 397 0.45 7.40 -18.47
C ARG A 397 1.65 8.20 -17.95
N LEU A 398 1.43 9.46 -17.59
CA LEU A 398 2.48 10.32 -17.08
C LEU A 398 2.96 9.85 -15.71
N VAL A 399 2.04 9.53 -14.80
CA VAL A 399 2.36 8.97 -13.48
C VAL A 399 3.05 7.62 -13.60
N GLN A 400 2.55 6.70 -14.44
CA GLN A 400 3.18 5.42 -14.70
C GLN A 400 4.61 5.56 -15.20
N SER A 401 4.88 6.55 -16.06
CA SER A 401 6.24 6.83 -16.56
C SER A 401 7.22 7.25 -15.47
N LEU A 402 6.73 7.76 -14.34
CA LEU A 402 7.51 8.09 -13.15
C LEU A 402 7.60 6.90 -12.20
N GLN A 403 6.51 6.19 -11.96
CA GLN A 403 6.46 5.03 -11.07
C GLN A 403 7.45 3.93 -11.49
N GLU A 404 7.55 3.63 -12.79
CA GLU A 404 8.42 2.56 -13.29
C GLU A 404 9.90 2.74 -12.91
N PRO A 405 10.56 3.89 -13.13
CA PRO A 405 11.93 4.09 -12.66
C PRO A 405 12.02 4.26 -11.13
N LEU A 406 11.02 4.85 -10.48
CA LEU A 406 11.01 5.09 -9.04
C LEU A 406 11.00 3.77 -8.25
N SER A 407 10.21 2.79 -8.67
CA SER A 407 10.13 1.46 -8.04
C SER A 407 11.46 0.69 -8.01
N LYS A 408 12.44 1.10 -8.82
CA LYS A 408 13.78 0.49 -8.87
C LYS A 408 14.75 1.03 -7.82
N ILE A 409 14.36 2.06 -7.07
CA ILE A 409 15.26 2.76 -6.14
C ILE A 409 15.44 1.97 -4.85
N ALA A 410 14.36 1.47 -4.25
CA ALA A 410 14.38 0.89 -2.91
C ALA A 410 15.44 -0.21 -2.74
N GLU A 411 15.51 -1.19 -3.63
CA GLU A 411 16.51 -2.27 -3.57
C GLU A 411 17.94 -1.74 -3.75
N LYS A 412 18.15 -0.70 -4.58
CA LYS A 412 19.49 -0.13 -4.82
C LYS A 412 20.02 0.61 -3.59
N VAL A 413 19.18 1.37 -2.93
CA VAL A 413 19.61 2.14 -1.75
C VAL A 413 19.72 1.26 -0.50
N ALA A 414 18.92 0.19 -0.40
CA ALA A 414 19.00 -0.78 0.70
C ALA A 414 20.30 -1.61 0.70
N THR A 415 21.03 -1.65 -0.42
CA THR A 415 22.28 -2.43 -0.60
C THR A 415 23.52 -1.56 -0.73
N ALA A 416 23.42 -0.26 -0.51
CA ALA A 416 24.49 0.73 -0.72
C ALA A 416 25.57 0.80 0.37
#